data_079725239177e46212ee8e223a78ca80
#
_entry.id   079725239177e46212ee8e223a78ca80
#
_cell.length_a   1.000
_cell.length_b   1.000
_cell.length_c   1.000
_cell.angle_alpha   90.00
_cell.angle_beta   90.00
_cell.angle_gamma   90.00
#
_symmetry.space_group_name_H-M   'P 1'
#
loop_
_entity.id
_entity.type
_entity.pdbx_description
1 polymer ?
#
loop_
_entity_poly.entity_id
_entity_poly.type
_entity_poly.pdbx_seq_one_letter_code
_entity_poly.pdbx_strand_id
1 'polypeptide(L)'
;MDRDKILLTPGPLTTTLRTKLAMLKDWGSWDADFNAITASVRASLLNIIHATDSHVVVPLQGSGTFSVEAAVATLVPRDGHVLVLDNGAYCKRAARLTSLMGRRCTVLGFDEAHTVSASGLDEHLTADASITHVVL
;
A
#
# COMPACT_ATOMS: atom_id res chain seq x y z
N MET A 1 10.80 32.91 17.42
CA MET A 1 10.55 32.04 16.24
C MET A 1 9.70 30.88 16.69
N ASP A 2 8.48 30.80 16.21
CA ASP A 2 7.63 29.65 16.50
C ASP A 2 8.26 28.39 15.89
N ARG A 3 8.43 27.37 16.70
CA ARG A 3 9.03 26.11 16.25
C ARG A 3 7.98 25.36 15.45
N ASP A 4 8.30 24.98 14.22
CA ASP A 4 7.41 24.14 13.40
C ASP A 4 6.97 22.90 14.20
N LYS A 5 5.69 22.59 14.16
CA LYS A 5 5.16 21.37 14.78
C LYS A 5 5.76 20.14 14.13
N ILE A 6 6.14 19.15 14.94
CA ILE A 6 6.56 17.85 14.43
C ILE A 6 5.32 16.98 14.24
N LEU A 7 5.08 16.56 13.03
CA LEU A 7 3.97 15.68 12.66
C LEU A 7 4.45 14.22 12.74
N LEU A 8 3.84 13.43 13.62
CA LEU A 8 4.16 12.02 13.85
C LEU A 8 3.12 11.07 13.24
N THR A 9 2.39 11.55 12.24
CA THR A 9 1.40 10.75 11.51
C THR A 9 2.06 10.01 10.34
N PRO A 10 1.48 8.92 9.82
CA PRO A 10 1.96 8.26 8.61
C PRO A 10 1.93 9.16 7.36
N GLY A 11 1.06 10.17 7.36
CA GLY A 11 0.97 11.23 6.34
C GLY A 11 -0.19 12.17 6.63
N PRO A 12 0.02 13.49 6.52
CA PRO A 12 1.29 14.18 6.29
C PRO A 12 2.26 14.05 7.48
N LEU A 13 3.56 13.99 7.20
CA LEU A 13 4.62 13.88 8.20
C LEU A 13 5.63 15.03 8.07
N THR A 14 6.39 15.28 9.13
CA THR A 14 7.47 16.26 9.09
C THR A 14 8.64 15.72 8.29
N THR A 15 9.02 16.46 7.25
CA THR A 15 10.18 16.15 6.41
C THR A 15 11.37 17.02 6.77
N THR A 16 12.58 16.58 6.41
CA THR A 16 13.81 17.35 6.61
C THR A 16 13.84 18.59 5.71
N LEU A 17 14.62 19.60 6.10
CA LEU A 17 14.85 20.79 5.25
C LEU A 17 15.41 20.38 3.87
N ARG A 18 16.32 19.40 3.82
CA ARG A 18 16.88 18.88 2.57
C ARG A 18 15.79 18.35 1.63
N THR A 19 14.82 17.60 2.15
CA THR A 19 13.69 17.11 1.37
C THR A 19 12.83 18.27 0.84
N LYS A 20 12.53 19.26 1.71
CA LYS A 20 11.75 20.44 1.32
C LYS A 20 12.45 21.24 0.22
N LEU A 21 13.76 21.46 0.33
CA LEU A 21 14.55 22.17 -0.67
C LEU A 21 14.58 21.45 -2.02
N ALA A 22 14.65 20.12 -2.02
CA ALA A 22 14.62 19.32 -3.25
C ALA A 22 13.30 19.45 -4.01
N MET A 23 12.20 19.81 -3.32
CA MET A 23 10.86 20.02 -3.91
C MET A 23 10.66 21.42 -4.50
N LEU A 24 11.62 22.34 -4.35
CA LEU A 24 11.49 23.73 -4.88
C LEU A 24 11.84 23.81 -6.36
N LYS A 25 12.42 22.77 -6.96
CA LYS A 25 12.76 22.75 -8.39
C LYS A 25 11.57 22.26 -9.20
N ASP A 26 11.17 23.02 -10.21
CA ASP A 26 10.24 22.58 -11.22
C ASP A 26 10.91 21.62 -12.20
N TRP A 27 10.23 20.53 -12.54
CA TRP A 27 10.71 19.49 -13.41
C TRP A 27 9.80 19.33 -14.62
N GLY A 28 10.37 19.25 -15.80
CA GLY A 28 9.65 18.81 -16.98
C GLY A 28 9.44 17.28 -16.95
N SER A 29 8.28 16.82 -17.38
CA SER A 29 7.94 15.39 -17.37
C SER A 29 8.85 14.53 -18.27
N TRP A 30 9.57 15.12 -19.20
CA TRP A 30 10.52 14.48 -20.11
C TRP A 30 11.98 14.84 -19.83
N ASP A 31 12.26 15.61 -18.78
CA ASP A 31 13.64 15.93 -18.40
C ASP A 31 14.43 14.65 -18.11
N ALA A 32 15.62 14.55 -18.68
CA ALA A 32 16.50 13.40 -18.50
C ALA A 32 16.84 13.17 -17.02
N ASP A 33 17.08 14.26 -16.27
CA ASP A 33 17.37 14.22 -14.84
C ASP A 33 16.18 13.70 -14.03
N PHE A 34 14.95 14.12 -14.37
CA PHE A 34 13.76 13.63 -13.70
C PHE A 34 13.50 12.16 -14.00
N ASN A 35 13.71 11.75 -15.24
CA ASN A 35 13.62 10.34 -15.63
C ASN A 35 14.67 9.48 -14.89
N ALA A 36 15.89 10.00 -14.71
CA ALA A 36 16.92 9.32 -13.94
C ALA A 36 16.55 9.18 -12.46
N ILE A 37 15.96 10.22 -11.84
CA ILE A 37 15.43 10.15 -10.47
C ILE A 37 14.36 9.07 -10.37
N THR A 38 13.39 9.05 -11.28
CA THR A 38 12.31 8.05 -11.30
C THR A 38 12.86 6.63 -11.45
N ALA A 39 13.83 6.43 -12.35
CA ALA A 39 14.49 5.14 -12.52
C ALA A 39 15.23 4.70 -11.25
N SER A 40 15.93 5.62 -10.59
CA SER A 40 16.63 5.36 -9.33
C SER A 40 15.66 4.95 -8.20
N VAL A 41 14.54 5.65 -8.07
CA VAL A 41 13.49 5.31 -7.08
C VAL A 41 12.95 3.90 -7.35
N ARG A 42 12.62 3.57 -8.59
CA ARG A 42 12.14 2.24 -8.99
C ARG A 42 13.15 1.15 -8.67
N ALA A 43 14.43 1.36 -9.02
CA ALA A 43 15.51 0.41 -8.72
C ALA A 43 15.69 0.22 -7.20
N SER A 44 15.65 1.30 -6.43
CA SER A 44 15.78 1.24 -4.97
C SER A 44 14.64 0.42 -4.33
N LEU A 45 13.41 0.59 -4.78
CA LEU A 45 12.26 -0.17 -4.28
C LEU A 45 12.37 -1.65 -4.63
N LEU A 46 12.79 -2.01 -5.85
CA LEU A 46 13.03 -3.39 -6.25
C LEU A 46 14.12 -4.05 -5.41
N ASN A 47 15.19 -3.31 -5.10
CA ASN A 47 16.26 -3.81 -4.22
C ASN A 47 15.76 -4.08 -2.79
N ILE A 48 14.91 -3.19 -2.24
CA ILE A 48 14.35 -3.35 -0.88
C ILE A 48 13.53 -4.64 -0.77
N ILE A 49 12.78 -5.00 -1.79
CA ILE A 49 11.94 -6.21 -1.81
C ILE A 49 12.65 -7.43 -2.41
N HIS A 50 13.95 -7.32 -2.75
CA HIS A 50 14.75 -8.39 -3.38
C HIS A 50 14.10 -8.98 -4.65
N ALA A 51 13.51 -8.15 -5.49
CA ALA A 51 12.70 -8.57 -6.64
C ALA A 51 13.12 -7.91 -7.97
N THR A 52 14.40 -7.61 -8.15
CA THR A 52 14.95 -6.93 -9.33
C THR A 52 14.68 -7.67 -10.64
N ASP A 53 14.66 -9.00 -10.60
CA ASP A 53 14.52 -9.84 -11.80
C ASP A 53 13.09 -10.38 -12.01
N SER A 54 12.19 -10.15 -11.06
CA SER A 54 10.85 -10.77 -11.05
C SER A 54 9.69 -9.78 -11.01
N HIS A 55 9.94 -8.54 -10.64
CA HIS A 55 8.90 -7.52 -10.46
C HIS A 55 9.23 -6.22 -11.17
N VAL A 56 8.22 -5.40 -11.34
CA VAL A 56 8.34 -4.01 -11.80
C VAL A 56 7.68 -3.08 -10.78
N VAL A 57 8.24 -1.88 -10.63
CA VAL A 57 7.63 -0.83 -9.82
C VAL A 57 6.81 0.08 -10.72
N VAL A 58 5.55 0.28 -10.39
CA VAL A 58 4.63 1.19 -11.08
C VAL A 58 4.30 2.35 -10.16
N PRO A 59 4.93 3.52 -10.31
CA PRO A 59 4.53 4.72 -9.58
C PRO A 59 3.14 5.17 -10.02
N LEU A 60 2.23 5.35 -9.07
CA LEU A 60 0.88 5.84 -9.32
C LEU A 60 0.71 7.24 -8.71
N GLN A 61 0.11 8.14 -9.48
CA GLN A 61 -0.34 9.42 -8.94
C GLN A 61 -1.56 9.20 -8.06
N GLY A 62 -1.52 9.75 -6.87
CA GLY A 62 -2.63 9.65 -5.93
C GLY A 62 -2.16 9.41 -4.50
N SER A 63 -3.14 9.17 -3.62
CA SER A 63 -2.89 8.81 -2.23
C SER A 63 -2.53 7.33 -2.09
N GLY A 64 -2.04 6.92 -0.90
CA GLY A 64 -1.88 5.50 -0.56
C GLY A 64 -3.19 4.72 -0.69
N THR A 65 -4.34 5.36 -0.41
CA THR A 65 -5.66 4.74 -0.61
C THR A 65 -5.91 4.40 -2.08
N PHE A 66 -5.53 5.31 -3.00
CA PHE A 66 -5.64 5.05 -4.43
C PHE A 66 -4.72 3.88 -4.88
N SER A 67 -3.53 3.77 -4.29
CA SER A 67 -2.62 2.65 -4.58
C SER A 67 -3.22 1.31 -4.14
N VAL A 68 -3.88 1.25 -2.96
CA VAL A 68 -4.59 0.06 -2.49
C VAL A 68 -5.74 -0.29 -3.43
N GLU A 69 -6.53 0.71 -3.84
CA GLU A 69 -7.61 0.55 -4.80
C GLU A 69 -7.10 -0.01 -6.14
N ALA A 70 -6.03 0.57 -6.68
CA ALA A 70 -5.41 0.11 -7.92
C ALA A 70 -4.87 -1.33 -7.79
N ALA A 71 -4.26 -1.68 -6.64
CA ALA A 71 -3.76 -3.02 -6.38
C ALA A 71 -4.91 -4.04 -6.35
N VAL A 72 -5.98 -3.79 -5.62
CA VAL A 72 -7.16 -4.68 -5.58
C VAL A 72 -7.80 -4.81 -6.96
N ALA A 73 -7.98 -3.69 -7.67
CA ALA A 73 -8.60 -3.71 -9.00
C ALA A 73 -7.79 -4.50 -10.05
N THR A 74 -6.46 -4.46 -9.93
CA THR A 74 -5.54 -5.04 -10.92
C THR A 74 -5.15 -6.48 -10.58
N LEU A 75 -4.88 -6.77 -9.30
CA LEU A 75 -4.31 -8.05 -8.88
C LEU A 75 -5.37 -9.07 -8.49
N VAL A 76 -6.54 -8.62 -7.99
CA VAL A 76 -7.63 -9.52 -7.60
C VAL A 76 -8.56 -9.74 -8.79
N PRO A 77 -8.66 -10.97 -9.32
CA PRO A 77 -9.64 -11.32 -10.37
C PRO A 77 -11.09 -11.01 -9.96
N ARG A 78 -12.00 -10.89 -10.92
CA ARG A 78 -13.40 -10.58 -10.63
C ARG A 78 -14.09 -11.65 -9.79
N ASP A 79 -13.69 -12.90 -9.95
CA ASP A 79 -14.12 -14.08 -9.18
C ASP A 79 -13.23 -14.37 -7.98
N GLY A 80 -12.23 -13.52 -7.72
CA GLY A 80 -11.32 -13.65 -6.58
C GLY A 80 -12.04 -13.45 -5.24
N HIS A 81 -11.54 -14.16 -4.22
CA HIS A 81 -12.00 -14.07 -2.85
C HIS A 81 -10.89 -13.51 -1.95
N VAL A 82 -11.15 -12.37 -1.36
CA VAL A 82 -10.20 -11.66 -0.48
C VAL A 82 -10.56 -11.91 0.98
N LEU A 83 -9.61 -12.37 1.75
CA LEU A 83 -9.67 -12.37 3.22
C LEU A 83 -8.99 -11.11 3.73
N VAL A 84 -9.71 -10.26 4.42
CA VAL A 84 -9.18 -9.06 5.07
C VAL A 84 -9.01 -9.31 6.56
N LEU A 85 -7.78 -9.15 7.05
CA LEU A 85 -7.45 -9.27 8.47
C LEU A 85 -7.65 -7.89 9.13
N ASP A 86 -8.87 -7.63 9.62
CA ASP A 86 -9.25 -6.31 10.11
C ASP A 86 -8.70 -6.05 11.51
N ASN A 87 -7.63 -5.27 11.57
CA ASN A 87 -7.05 -4.73 12.79
C ASN A 87 -7.22 -3.21 12.91
N GLY A 88 -8.09 -2.59 12.11
CA GLY A 88 -8.34 -1.15 12.22
C GLY A 88 -8.92 -0.50 10.96
N ALA A 89 -8.93 0.83 10.97
CA ALA A 89 -9.62 1.66 9.98
C ALA A 89 -9.17 1.41 8.52
N TYR A 90 -7.89 1.10 8.30
CA TYR A 90 -7.37 0.86 6.95
C TYR A 90 -7.87 -0.46 6.37
N CYS A 91 -7.90 -1.52 7.19
CA CYS A 91 -8.43 -2.82 6.78
C CYS A 91 -9.94 -2.76 6.52
N LYS A 92 -10.71 -2.06 7.37
CA LYS A 92 -12.14 -1.78 7.12
C LYS A 92 -12.36 -1.08 5.78
N ARG A 93 -11.50 -0.11 5.43
CA ARG A 93 -11.53 0.56 4.14
C ARG A 93 -11.20 -0.38 2.99
N ALA A 94 -10.15 -1.21 3.12
CA ALA A 94 -9.77 -2.18 2.11
C ALA A 94 -10.90 -3.20 1.85
N ALA A 95 -11.55 -3.70 2.90
CA ALA A 95 -12.72 -4.58 2.78
C ALA A 95 -13.87 -3.90 2.03
N ARG A 96 -14.17 -2.63 2.38
CA ARG A 96 -15.21 -1.86 1.68
C ARG A 96 -14.87 -1.66 0.20
N LEU A 97 -13.63 -1.29 -0.13
CA LEU A 97 -13.19 -1.11 -1.52
C LEU A 97 -13.30 -2.42 -2.30
N THR A 98 -12.85 -3.53 -1.73
CA THR A 98 -12.94 -4.86 -2.34
C THR A 98 -14.40 -5.21 -2.69
N SER A 99 -15.33 -4.98 -1.75
CA SER A 99 -16.74 -5.23 -1.95
C SER A 99 -17.37 -4.29 -3.00
N LEU A 100 -17.03 -2.99 -2.99
CA LEU A 100 -17.50 -2.02 -3.97
C LEU A 100 -17.05 -2.36 -5.39
N MET A 101 -15.88 -3.00 -5.53
CA MET A 101 -15.37 -3.50 -6.81
C MET A 101 -15.98 -4.83 -7.24
N GLY A 102 -16.96 -5.34 -6.49
CA GLY A 102 -17.67 -6.59 -6.80
C GLY A 102 -16.84 -7.85 -6.59
N ARG A 103 -15.77 -7.81 -5.77
CA ARG A 103 -15.02 -9.00 -5.36
C ARG A 103 -15.63 -9.58 -4.10
N ARG A 104 -15.56 -10.91 -3.97
CA ARG A 104 -15.93 -11.59 -2.74
C ARG A 104 -14.95 -11.18 -1.63
N CYS A 105 -15.49 -10.83 -0.45
CA CYS A 105 -14.69 -10.35 0.68
C CYS A 105 -15.17 -11.00 1.97
N THR A 106 -14.25 -11.63 2.68
CA THR A 106 -14.46 -12.10 4.06
C THR A 106 -13.58 -11.26 4.98
N VAL A 107 -14.12 -10.88 6.14
CA VAL A 107 -13.39 -10.06 7.12
C VAL A 107 -13.18 -10.90 8.38
N LEU A 108 -11.94 -11.03 8.79
CA LEU A 108 -11.55 -11.58 10.07
C LEU A 108 -11.14 -10.44 10.99
N GLY A 109 -11.99 -10.13 11.98
CA GLY A 109 -11.78 -9.02 12.90
C GLY A 109 -10.81 -9.35 14.02
N PHE A 110 -9.93 -8.40 14.30
CA PHE A 110 -9.01 -8.40 15.43
C PHE A 110 -9.17 -7.09 16.22
N ASP A 111 -8.79 -7.12 17.49
CA ASP A 111 -8.66 -5.89 18.27
C ASP A 111 -7.47 -5.07 17.76
N GLU A 112 -7.65 -3.75 17.63
CA GLU A 112 -6.60 -2.83 17.13
C GLU A 112 -5.31 -2.86 17.97
N ALA A 113 -5.40 -3.25 19.24
CA ALA A 113 -4.27 -3.37 20.15
C ALA A 113 -3.59 -4.75 20.11
N HIS A 114 -4.10 -5.70 19.35
CA HIS A 114 -3.57 -7.06 19.31
C HIS A 114 -2.93 -7.38 17.97
N THR A 115 -1.87 -8.18 18.01
CA THR A 115 -1.21 -8.69 16.80
C THR A 115 -2.13 -9.69 16.11
N VAL A 116 -2.22 -9.60 14.80
CA VAL A 116 -2.93 -10.58 13.97
C VAL A 116 -2.29 -11.94 14.16
N SER A 117 -3.11 -12.96 14.46
CA SER A 117 -2.65 -14.32 14.70
C SER A 117 -2.38 -15.07 13.40
N ALA A 118 -1.15 -15.56 13.23
CA ALA A 118 -0.80 -16.41 12.10
C ALA A 118 -1.58 -17.75 12.13
N SER A 119 -1.82 -18.33 13.31
CA SER A 119 -2.61 -19.56 13.44
C SER A 119 -4.08 -19.33 13.04
N GLY A 120 -4.67 -18.18 13.43
CA GLY A 120 -6.01 -17.83 13.01
C GLY A 120 -6.15 -17.63 11.50
N LEU A 121 -5.10 -17.10 10.86
CA LEU A 121 -5.05 -17.00 9.39
C LEU A 121 -5.00 -18.40 8.76
N ASP A 122 -4.12 -19.29 9.23
CA ASP A 122 -3.96 -20.66 8.71
C ASP A 122 -5.25 -21.46 8.84
N GLU A 123 -5.97 -21.33 9.95
CA GLU A 123 -7.28 -21.98 10.17
C GLU A 123 -8.30 -21.52 9.10
N HIS A 124 -8.38 -20.22 8.81
CA HIS A 124 -9.28 -19.69 7.79
C HIS A 124 -8.93 -20.13 6.38
N LEU A 125 -7.63 -20.12 6.04
CA LEU A 125 -7.16 -20.57 4.73
C LEU A 125 -7.36 -22.07 4.53
N THR A 126 -7.25 -22.87 5.59
CA THR A 126 -7.53 -24.31 5.57
C THR A 126 -9.03 -24.60 5.45
N ALA A 127 -9.87 -23.80 6.12
CA ALA A 127 -11.31 -23.99 6.12
C ALA A 127 -12.00 -23.55 4.83
N ASP A 128 -11.44 -22.56 4.12
CA ASP A 128 -11.98 -22.03 2.87
C ASP A 128 -10.91 -21.91 1.77
N ALA A 129 -10.75 -22.98 1.00
CA ALA A 129 -9.84 -23.05 -0.13
C ALA A 129 -10.21 -22.09 -1.29
N SER A 130 -11.35 -21.41 -1.23
CA SER A 130 -11.73 -20.40 -2.22
C SER A 130 -11.05 -19.05 -2.00
N ILE A 131 -10.40 -18.82 -0.84
CA ILE A 131 -9.64 -17.60 -0.57
C ILE A 131 -8.42 -17.57 -1.48
N THR A 132 -8.32 -16.53 -2.29
CA THR A 132 -7.23 -16.36 -3.27
C THR A 132 -6.24 -15.28 -2.86
N HIS A 133 -6.67 -14.33 -2.04
CA HIS A 133 -5.86 -13.18 -1.61
C HIS A 133 -6.10 -12.86 -0.14
N VAL A 134 -5.04 -12.37 0.50
CA VAL A 134 -5.09 -11.89 1.89
C VAL A 134 -4.65 -10.43 1.91
N VAL A 135 -5.36 -9.60 2.67
CA VAL A 135 -5.05 -8.18 2.91
C VAL A 135 -4.94 -7.95 4.41
N LEU A 136 -3.86 -7.28 4.82
CA LEU A 136 -3.57 -6.84 6.18
C LEU A 136 -3.34 -5.33 6.18
#